data_da35511387a468cc09c36d57162e90f9
#
_entry.id   da35511387a468cc09c36d57162e90f9
#
_cell.length_a   1.000
_cell.length_b   1.000
_cell.length_c   1.000
_cell.angle_alpha   90.00
_cell.angle_beta   90.00
_cell.angle_gamma   90.00
#
_symmetry.space_group_name_H-M   'P 1'
#
loop_
_entity.id
_entity.type
_entity.pdbx_description
1 polymer ?
#
loop_
_entity_poly.entity_id
_entity_poly.type
_entity_poly.pdbx_seq_one_letter_code
_entity_poly.pdbx_strand_id
1 'polypeptide(L)'
;KEAKAKAKNYVGSDVPVNIWYRDSWKTGWTIPQYHEQHILDHKDHLWNLELEAKKARYAKYFHIGTIGEKLNLELTITDIYSFSGEYGLCFVHRFKDNNDNQLIYFGNSKDLVEYRGDAKFQIGNKITVEATIKNHIQDKTDFLMPLTVITRPKINKPKKERENA
;
A
#
# COMPACT_ATOMS: atom_id res chain seq x y z
N LYS A 1 -15.94 -35.38 -22.99
CA LYS A 1 -15.16 -35.25 -21.73
C LYS A 1 -13.84 -34.50 -21.94
N GLU A 2 -13.09 -34.79 -23.00
CA GLU A 2 -11.82 -34.10 -23.31
C GLU A 2 -11.97 -32.61 -23.63
N ALA A 3 -13.01 -32.21 -24.37
CA ALA A 3 -13.25 -30.81 -24.70
C ALA A 3 -13.54 -29.94 -23.47
N LYS A 4 -14.21 -30.52 -22.45
CA LYS A 4 -14.52 -29.85 -21.19
C LYS A 4 -13.26 -29.67 -20.32
N ALA A 5 -12.37 -30.65 -20.30
CA ALA A 5 -11.10 -30.59 -19.61
C ALA A 5 -10.18 -29.51 -20.24
N LYS A 6 -10.15 -29.45 -21.59
CA LYS A 6 -9.39 -28.42 -22.32
C LYS A 6 -9.92 -27.01 -22.03
N ALA A 7 -11.25 -26.83 -21.98
CA ALA A 7 -11.85 -25.52 -21.70
C ALA A 7 -11.50 -24.99 -20.31
N LYS A 8 -11.40 -25.86 -19.30
CA LYS A 8 -11.02 -25.47 -17.92
C LYS A 8 -9.59 -24.95 -17.80
N ASN A 9 -8.70 -25.44 -18.65
CA ASN A 9 -7.29 -25.07 -18.63
C ASN A 9 -6.95 -23.96 -19.64
N TYR A 10 -7.95 -23.50 -20.40
CA TYR A 10 -7.74 -22.50 -21.43
C TYR A 10 -7.88 -21.11 -20.83
N VAL A 11 -6.83 -20.34 -20.95
CA VAL A 11 -6.70 -19.00 -20.40
C VAL A 11 -6.55 -18.02 -21.55
N GLY A 12 -7.59 -17.24 -21.85
CA GLY A 12 -7.53 -16.18 -22.84
C GLY A 12 -8.71 -16.12 -23.83
N SER A 13 -8.61 -15.17 -24.75
CA SER A 13 -9.64 -14.88 -25.77
C SER A 13 -9.73 -15.91 -26.89
N ASP A 14 -8.77 -16.82 -26.96
CA ASP A 14 -8.63 -17.76 -28.09
C ASP A 14 -9.29 -19.12 -27.85
N VAL A 15 -10.22 -19.20 -26.92
CA VAL A 15 -10.98 -20.42 -26.66
C VAL A 15 -11.80 -20.78 -27.93
N PRO A 16 -11.59 -21.96 -28.51
CA PRO A 16 -12.31 -22.33 -29.70
C PRO A 16 -13.84 -22.32 -29.50
N VAL A 17 -14.54 -21.66 -30.36
CA VAL A 17 -16.01 -21.48 -30.29
C VAL A 17 -16.75 -22.83 -30.24
N ASN A 18 -16.21 -23.87 -30.84
CA ASN A 18 -16.79 -25.20 -30.84
C ASN A 18 -16.83 -25.85 -29.44
N ILE A 19 -15.94 -25.49 -28.54
CA ILE A 19 -15.95 -25.97 -27.14
C ILE A 19 -17.14 -25.35 -26.39
N TRP A 20 -17.39 -24.07 -26.61
CA TRP A 20 -18.52 -23.34 -26.03
C TRP A 20 -19.85 -23.84 -26.52
N TYR A 21 -19.97 -24.00 -27.83
CA TYR A 21 -21.19 -24.50 -28.48
C TYR A 21 -21.57 -25.90 -27.98
N ARG A 22 -20.59 -26.76 -27.80
CA ARG A 22 -20.82 -28.15 -27.42
C ARG A 22 -21.49 -28.32 -26.06
N ASP A 23 -21.18 -27.43 -25.10
CA ASP A 23 -21.74 -27.55 -23.74
C ASP A 23 -22.89 -26.61 -23.45
N SER A 24 -23.16 -25.64 -24.33
CA SER A 24 -24.22 -24.63 -24.13
C SER A 24 -25.62 -25.23 -24.00
N TRP A 25 -25.92 -26.28 -24.79
CA TRP A 25 -27.24 -26.92 -24.76
C TRP A 25 -27.50 -27.71 -23.44
N LYS A 26 -26.45 -28.16 -22.76
CA LYS A 26 -26.57 -28.91 -21.51
C LYS A 26 -26.89 -28.02 -20.32
N THR A 27 -26.46 -26.78 -20.36
CA THR A 27 -26.71 -25.81 -19.29
C THR A 27 -27.84 -24.84 -19.62
N GLY A 28 -28.34 -24.86 -20.86
CA GLY A 28 -29.31 -23.89 -21.33
C GLY A 28 -28.73 -22.50 -21.62
N TRP A 29 -27.43 -22.33 -21.53
CA TRP A 29 -26.77 -21.07 -21.84
C TRP A 29 -26.50 -20.90 -23.33
N THR A 30 -26.52 -19.67 -23.79
CA THR A 30 -26.07 -19.30 -25.14
C THR A 30 -24.52 -19.25 -25.19
N ILE A 31 -23.95 -19.34 -26.38
CA ILE A 31 -22.51 -19.20 -26.59
C ILE A 31 -21.94 -17.92 -25.94
N PRO A 32 -22.56 -16.74 -26.10
CA PRO A 32 -22.12 -15.52 -25.45
C PRO A 32 -22.11 -15.62 -23.92
N GLN A 33 -23.15 -16.21 -23.32
CA GLN A 33 -23.20 -16.39 -21.84
C GLN A 33 -22.09 -17.28 -21.32
N TYR A 34 -21.76 -18.35 -22.03
CA TYR A 34 -20.59 -19.18 -21.69
C TYR A 34 -19.28 -18.40 -21.77
N HIS A 35 -19.13 -17.61 -22.80
CA HIS A 35 -17.93 -16.81 -23.01
C HIS A 35 -17.76 -15.77 -21.92
N GLU A 36 -18.80 -15.04 -21.59
CA GLU A 36 -18.81 -14.06 -20.49
C GLU A 36 -18.46 -14.70 -19.15
N GLN A 37 -19.10 -15.82 -18.82
CA GLN A 37 -18.82 -16.51 -17.55
C GLN A 37 -17.37 -17.01 -17.47
N HIS A 38 -16.84 -17.53 -18.56
CA HIS A 38 -15.44 -17.96 -18.60
C HIS A 38 -14.46 -16.79 -18.38
N ILE A 39 -14.75 -15.64 -19.00
CA ILE A 39 -13.94 -14.43 -18.80
C ILE A 39 -14.00 -13.98 -17.35
N LEU A 40 -15.18 -13.99 -16.74
CA LEU A 40 -15.36 -13.62 -15.32
C LEU A 40 -14.60 -14.58 -14.42
N ASP A 41 -14.80 -15.89 -14.56
CA ASP A 41 -14.10 -16.91 -13.77
C ASP A 41 -12.59 -16.79 -13.87
N HIS A 42 -12.09 -16.47 -15.08
CA HIS A 42 -10.67 -16.27 -15.30
C HIS A 42 -10.15 -15.00 -14.62
N LYS A 43 -10.89 -13.89 -14.72
CA LYS A 43 -10.54 -12.65 -14.04
C LYS A 43 -10.51 -12.82 -12.53
N ASP A 44 -11.50 -13.51 -11.97
CA ASP A 44 -11.57 -13.82 -10.55
C ASP A 44 -10.40 -14.69 -10.09
N HIS A 45 -10.02 -15.67 -10.89
CA HIS A 45 -8.86 -16.49 -10.61
C HIS A 45 -7.55 -15.69 -10.62
N LEU A 46 -7.33 -14.85 -11.64
CA LEU A 46 -6.16 -13.97 -11.70
C LEU A 46 -6.13 -12.97 -10.54
N TRP A 47 -7.26 -12.39 -10.21
CA TRP A 47 -7.41 -11.51 -9.06
C TRP A 47 -7.03 -12.18 -7.75
N ASN A 48 -7.52 -13.41 -7.52
CA ASN A 48 -7.20 -14.17 -6.32
C ASN A 48 -5.70 -14.52 -6.24
N LEU A 49 -5.07 -14.92 -7.34
CA LEU A 49 -3.62 -15.17 -7.39
C LEU A 49 -2.82 -13.90 -7.08
N GLU A 50 -3.21 -12.77 -7.63
CA GLU A 50 -2.57 -11.49 -7.35
C GLU A 50 -2.74 -11.07 -5.88
N LEU A 51 -3.94 -11.27 -5.33
CA LEU A 51 -4.24 -11.00 -3.93
C LEU A 51 -3.40 -11.86 -2.98
N GLU A 52 -3.26 -13.15 -3.26
CA GLU A 52 -2.41 -14.05 -2.48
C GLU A 52 -0.94 -13.68 -2.56
N ALA A 53 -0.46 -13.33 -3.75
CA ALA A 53 0.90 -12.86 -3.95
C ALA A 53 1.18 -11.56 -3.18
N LYS A 54 0.22 -10.62 -3.14
CA LYS A 54 0.31 -9.41 -2.33
C LYS A 54 0.29 -9.70 -0.83
N LYS A 55 -0.59 -10.57 -0.36
CA LYS A 55 -0.63 -11.00 1.04
C LYS A 55 0.71 -11.60 1.47
N ALA A 56 1.30 -12.47 0.67
CA ALA A 56 2.59 -13.07 0.94
C ALA A 56 3.71 -12.01 0.97
N ARG A 57 3.68 -11.04 0.05
CA ARG A 57 4.65 -9.93 0.00
C ARG A 57 4.59 -9.05 1.24
N TYR A 58 3.38 -8.76 1.74
CA TYR A 58 3.16 -7.84 2.84
C TYR A 58 3.08 -8.50 4.21
N ALA A 59 3.11 -9.83 4.27
CA ALA A 59 3.09 -10.60 5.54
C ALA A 59 4.25 -10.26 6.47
N LYS A 60 5.34 -9.71 5.94
CA LYS A 60 6.52 -9.27 6.71
C LYS A 60 6.40 -7.87 7.32
N TYR A 61 5.38 -7.09 6.92
CA TYR A 61 5.17 -5.73 7.40
C TYR A 61 4.12 -5.68 8.50
N PHE A 62 4.36 -4.85 9.50
CA PHE A 62 3.50 -4.72 10.66
C PHE A 62 3.22 -3.26 10.98
N HIS A 63 2.15 -3.03 11.71
CA HIS A 63 1.94 -1.75 12.37
C HIS A 63 2.93 -1.60 13.52
N ILE A 64 3.44 -0.38 13.69
CA ILE A 64 4.42 -0.07 14.73
C ILE A 64 3.72 0.44 15.97
N GLY A 65 4.10 -0.10 17.14
CA GLY A 65 3.61 0.34 18.45
C GLY A 65 2.12 0.18 18.66
N THR A 66 1.63 0.76 19.73
CA THR A 66 0.21 0.83 20.09
C THR A 66 -0.35 2.22 19.88
N ILE A 67 -1.64 2.33 19.56
CA ILE A 67 -2.30 3.62 19.38
C ILE A 67 -2.22 4.42 20.68
N GLY A 68 -1.74 5.66 20.59
CA GLY A 68 -1.48 6.55 21.73
C GLY A 68 -0.08 6.45 22.32
N GLU A 69 0.70 5.46 21.94
CA GLU A 69 2.08 5.27 22.41
C GLU A 69 3.01 6.30 21.78
N LYS A 70 3.95 6.79 22.59
CA LYS A 70 4.99 7.71 22.16
C LYS A 70 6.30 6.97 22.01
N LEU A 71 6.86 6.99 20.82
CA LEU A 71 8.05 6.21 20.45
C LEU A 71 9.14 7.10 19.84
N ASN A 72 10.38 6.71 20.08
CA ASN A 72 11.54 7.20 19.33
C ASN A 72 11.84 6.25 18.19
N LEU A 73 11.74 6.74 16.98
CA LEU A 73 11.83 5.96 15.75
C LEU A 73 12.95 6.48 14.85
N GLU A 74 13.78 5.57 14.37
CA GLU A 74 14.71 5.86 13.28
C GLU A 74 14.00 5.59 11.96
N LEU A 75 13.78 6.66 11.19
CA LEU A 75 12.97 6.62 9.99
C LEU A 75 13.75 7.12 8.78
N THR A 76 13.50 6.50 7.64
CA THR A 76 13.96 7.00 6.33
C THR A 76 12.77 7.58 5.58
N ILE A 77 12.91 8.78 5.06
CA ILE A 77 11.87 9.43 4.26
C ILE A 77 11.80 8.75 2.90
N THR A 78 10.63 8.22 2.56
CA THR A 78 10.40 7.53 1.28
C THR A 78 9.68 8.39 0.27
N ASP A 79 8.81 9.30 0.74
CA ASP A 79 8.07 10.20 -0.12
C ASP A 79 7.64 11.47 0.63
N ILE A 80 7.53 12.58 -0.09
CA ILE A 80 7.04 13.85 0.42
C ILE A 80 6.16 14.48 -0.67
N TYR A 81 4.91 14.75 -0.33
CA TYR A 81 4.00 15.49 -1.19
C TYR A 81 3.13 16.43 -0.40
N SER A 82 2.44 17.33 -1.08
CA SER A 82 1.54 18.29 -0.45
C SER A 82 0.21 18.34 -1.17
N PHE A 83 -0.82 18.68 -0.45
CA PHE A 83 -2.13 18.97 -1.01
C PHE A 83 -2.75 20.23 -0.35
N SER A 84 -3.60 20.92 -1.09
CA SER A 84 -4.33 22.06 -0.58
C SER A 84 -5.64 21.57 0.05
N GLY A 85 -5.81 21.81 1.36
CA GLY A 85 -7.02 21.51 2.10
C GLY A 85 -7.78 22.79 2.48
N GLU A 86 -8.87 22.65 3.22
CA GLU A 86 -9.69 23.77 3.71
C GLU A 86 -8.89 24.76 4.58
N TYR A 87 -7.85 24.28 5.26
CA TYR A 87 -6.99 25.09 6.16
C TYR A 87 -5.64 25.45 5.54
N GLY A 88 -5.51 25.37 4.21
CA GLY A 88 -4.30 25.69 3.48
C GLY A 88 -3.49 24.47 3.07
N LEU A 89 -2.19 24.68 2.78
CA LEU A 89 -1.28 23.65 2.32
C LEU A 89 -0.95 22.67 3.45
N CYS A 90 -1.17 21.39 3.21
CA CYS A 90 -0.83 20.32 4.12
C CYS A 90 0.22 19.40 3.49
N PHE A 91 1.31 19.13 4.21
CA PHE A 91 2.35 18.20 3.79
C PHE A 91 2.05 16.79 4.27
N VAL A 92 2.41 15.83 3.44
CA VAL A 92 2.38 14.41 3.76
C VAL A 92 3.78 13.86 3.63
N HIS A 93 4.28 13.28 4.71
CA HIS A 93 5.57 12.61 4.73
C HIS A 93 5.35 11.12 4.90
N ARG A 94 5.89 10.33 4.01
CA ARG A 94 5.94 8.88 4.13
C ARG A 94 7.33 8.45 4.58
N PHE A 95 7.36 7.50 5.50
CA PHE A 95 8.59 6.99 6.08
C PHE A 95 8.59 5.48 6.06
N LYS A 96 9.78 4.91 6.19
CA LYS A 96 9.97 3.51 6.54
C LYS A 96 10.95 3.41 7.72
N ASP A 97 10.75 2.42 8.56
CA ASP A 97 11.68 2.05 9.61
C ASP A 97 12.80 1.12 9.09
N ASN A 98 13.67 0.66 10.00
CA ASN A 98 14.75 -0.25 9.65
C ASN A 98 14.27 -1.65 9.21
N ASN A 99 13.01 -2.00 9.48
CA ASN A 99 12.37 -3.26 9.07
C ASN A 99 11.46 -3.06 7.84
N ASP A 100 11.57 -1.92 7.16
CA ASP A 100 10.73 -1.53 6.03
C ASP A 100 9.22 -1.36 6.34
N ASN A 101 8.84 -1.32 7.62
CA ASN A 101 7.46 -0.99 7.99
C ASN A 101 7.14 0.45 7.60
N GLN A 102 5.94 0.67 7.10
CA GLN A 102 5.53 1.96 6.54
C GLN A 102 4.83 2.84 7.57
N LEU A 103 5.22 4.10 7.61
CA LEU A 103 4.60 5.13 8.42
C LEU A 103 4.21 6.34 7.57
N ILE A 104 3.23 7.09 8.05
CA ILE A 104 2.77 8.30 7.39
C ILE A 104 2.46 9.38 8.41
N TYR A 105 2.80 10.61 8.06
CA TYR A 105 2.47 11.81 8.81
C TYR A 105 1.75 12.81 7.93
N PHE A 106 0.62 13.32 8.41
CA PHE A 106 -0.14 14.39 7.79
C PHE A 106 -0.03 15.66 8.63
N GLY A 107 0.52 16.71 8.08
CA GLY A 107 0.57 17.99 8.75
C GLY A 107 1.85 18.79 8.49
N ASN A 108 1.89 19.99 9.08
CA ASN A 108 2.93 20.98 8.90
C ASN A 108 3.76 21.15 10.18
N SER A 109 4.34 20.06 10.70
CA SER A 109 5.23 20.15 11.85
C SER A 109 6.43 21.05 11.54
N LYS A 110 6.73 21.99 12.44
CA LYS A 110 7.90 22.88 12.33
C LYS A 110 9.22 22.16 12.22
N ASP A 111 9.28 20.88 12.64
CA ASP A 111 10.48 20.06 12.55
C ASP A 111 10.66 19.45 11.16
N LEU A 112 9.59 19.28 10.39
CA LEU A 112 9.58 18.66 9.05
C LEU A 112 9.39 19.66 7.92
N VAL A 113 8.73 20.80 8.19
CA VAL A 113 8.39 21.82 7.19
C VAL A 113 8.96 23.17 7.61
N GLU A 114 9.54 23.91 6.66
CA GLU A 114 10.01 25.25 6.88
C GLU A 114 8.84 26.27 6.93
N TYR A 115 9.11 27.41 7.55
CA TYR A 115 8.10 28.49 7.66
C TYR A 115 7.55 28.96 6.31
N ARG A 116 8.34 28.85 5.24
CA ARG A 116 7.93 29.23 3.88
C ARG A 116 7.14 28.14 3.14
N GLY A 117 6.90 26.99 3.78
CA GLY A 117 6.14 25.90 3.19
C GLY A 117 6.97 24.92 2.35
N ASP A 118 8.26 24.84 2.59
CA ASP A 118 9.15 23.87 1.96
C ASP A 118 9.48 22.72 2.92
N ALA A 119 9.68 21.52 2.40
CA ALA A 119 10.12 20.39 3.21
C ALA A 119 11.58 20.58 3.66
N LYS A 120 11.87 20.38 4.94
CA LYS A 120 13.24 20.51 5.49
C LYS A 120 14.17 19.38 5.10
N PHE A 121 13.62 18.24 4.74
CA PHE A 121 14.37 17.04 4.41
C PHE A 121 14.02 16.55 3.02
N GLN A 122 14.93 15.78 2.45
CA GLN A 122 14.75 15.18 1.13
C GLN A 122 14.41 13.69 1.27
N ILE A 123 13.83 13.13 0.21
CA ILE A 123 13.61 11.68 0.07
C ILE A 123 14.96 10.97 0.22
N GLY A 124 14.98 9.91 1.02
CA GLY A 124 16.18 9.13 1.34
C GLY A 124 16.91 9.58 2.61
N ASN A 125 16.57 10.74 3.18
CA ASN A 125 17.17 11.17 4.45
C ASN A 125 16.73 10.27 5.60
N LYS A 126 17.68 9.93 6.46
CA LYS A 126 17.42 9.22 7.73
C LYS A 126 17.29 10.25 8.86
N ILE A 127 16.24 10.11 9.63
CA ILE A 127 15.95 11.01 10.75
C ILE A 127 15.52 10.20 11.97
N THR A 128 15.85 10.70 13.14
CA THR A 128 15.34 10.16 14.40
C THR A 128 14.18 11.03 14.87
N VAL A 129 13.02 10.46 14.98
CA VAL A 129 11.78 11.17 15.28
C VAL A 129 11.16 10.60 16.55
N GLU A 130 10.83 11.45 17.49
CA GLU A 130 9.92 11.14 18.58
C GLU A 130 8.50 11.48 18.13
N ALA A 131 7.63 10.49 18.05
CA ALA A 131 6.27 10.66 17.57
C ALA A 131 5.27 9.82 18.37
N THR A 132 4.01 10.22 18.36
CA THR A 132 2.92 9.46 18.95
C THR A 132 2.19 8.70 17.86
N ILE A 133 1.91 7.42 18.08
CA ILE A 133 1.11 6.60 17.19
C ILE A 133 -0.34 7.07 17.26
N LYS A 134 -0.86 7.57 16.14
CA LYS A 134 -2.23 8.07 16.07
C LYS A 134 -3.23 6.99 15.70
N ASN A 135 -2.89 6.18 14.71
CA ASN A 135 -3.77 5.15 14.19
C ASN A 135 -3.00 4.08 13.41
N HIS A 136 -3.61 2.93 13.28
CA HIS A 136 -3.21 1.83 12.41
C HIS A 136 -4.21 1.73 11.27
N ILE A 137 -3.76 1.94 10.05
CA ILE A 137 -4.59 1.91 8.85
C ILE A 137 -3.96 1.01 7.79
N GLN A 138 -4.66 0.83 6.70
CA GLN A 138 -4.12 0.22 5.48
C GLN A 138 -3.91 1.31 4.44
N ASP A 139 -2.92 1.14 3.57
CA ASP A 139 -2.66 2.09 2.50
C ASP A 139 -3.88 2.18 1.57
N LYS A 140 -4.27 3.40 1.19
CA LYS A 140 -5.42 3.61 0.30
C LYS A 140 -5.17 3.09 -1.12
N THR A 141 -3.94 3.11 -1.56
CA THR A 141 -3.53 2.63 -2.88
C THR A 141 -3.28 1.13 -2.89
N ASP A 142 -2.89 0.58 -1.74
CA ASP A 142 -2.70 -0.85 -1.55
C ASP A 142 -3.22 -1.28 -0.17
N PHE A 143 -4.50 -1.63 -0.14
CA PHE A 143 -5.26 -1.96 1.08
C PHE A 143 -4.68 -3.11 1.92
N LEU A 144 -3.71 -3.85 1.40
CA LEU A 144 -3.02 -4.91 2.13
C LEU A 144 -1.75 -4.44 2.85
N MET A 145 -1.26 -3.26 2.51
CA MET A 145 -0.06 -2.70 3.12
C MET A 145 -0.39 -2.07 4.47
N PRO A 146 0.14 -2.59 5.59
CA PRO A 146 -0.01 -1.96 6.89
C PRO A 146 0.65 -0.58 6.90
N LEU A 147 -0.06 0.42 7.40
CA LEU A 147 0.41 1.80 7.46
C LEU A 147 0.15 2.37 8.85
N THR A 148 1.19 2.82 9.52
CA THR A 148 1.09 3.45 10.84
C THR A 148 1.04 4.96 10.70
N VAL A 149 -0.03 5.57 11.19
CA VAL A 149 -0.17 7.03 11.22
C VAL A 149 0.46 7.58 12.48
N ILE A 150 1.40 8.50 12.32
CA ILE A 150 2.06 9.19 13.44
C ILE A 150 1.58 10.63 13.54
N THR A 151 1.68 11.19 14.74
CA THR A 151 1.35 12.58 15.02
C THR A 151 2.40 13.22 15.92
N ARG A 152 2.44 14.55 15.90
CA ARG A 152 3.36 15.36 16.72
C ARG A 152 4.83 14.94 16.60
N PRO A 153 5.35 14.76 15.39
CA PRO A 153 6.74 14.37 15.19
C PRO A 153 7.68 15.48 15.72
N LYS A 154 8.63 15.09 16.53
CA LYS A 154 9.74 15.94 16.98
C LYS A 154 11.04 15.30 16.56
N ILE A 155 11.89 16.04 15.89
CA ILE A 155 13.20 15.53 15.49
C ILE A 155 14.16 15.68 16.65
N ASN A 156 14.72 14.56 17.09
CA ASN A 156 15.80 14.55 18.05
C ASN A 156 17.07 15.03 17.35
N LYS A 157 17.42 16.30 17.54
CA LYS A 157 18.73 16.80 17.12
C LYS A 157 19.78 16.05 17.91
N PRO A 158 20.84 15.49 17.28
CA PRO A 158 21.95 14.93 18.02
C PRO A 158 22.45 16.03 18.97
N LYS A 159 22.57 15.69 20.26
CA LYS A 159 23.22 16.59 21.22
C LYS A 159 24.59 16.92 20.59
N LYS A 160 24.81 18.18 20.24
CA LYS A 160 26.15 18.65 19.96
C LYS A 160 26.94 18.29 21.24
N GLU A 161 27.82 17.31 21.12
CA GLU A 161 28.88 17.15 22.10
C GLU A 161 29.52 18.53 22.22
N ARG A 162 29.39 19.14 23.39
CA ARG A 162 30.20 20.32 23.70
C ARG A 162 31.61 19.78 23.74
N GLU A 163 32.36 20.01 22.67
CA GLU A 163 33.82 19.96 22.77
C GLU A 163 34.16 20.90 23.90
N ASN A 164 34.45 20.30 25.05
CA ASN A 164 35.15 20.99 26.10
C ASN A 164 36.57 21.22 25.58
N ALA A 165 36.77 22.42 25.11
CA ALA A 165 38.10 22.92 24.86
C ALA A 165 38.83 23.09 26.21
#